data_caf775f55835237761481df70d030b53
#
_entry.id   caf775f55835237761481df70d030b53
#
_cell.length_a   1.000
_cell.length_b   1.000
_cell.length_c   1.000
_cell.angle_alpha   90.00
_cell.angle_beta   90.00
_cell.angle_gamma   90.00
#
_symmetry.space_group_name_H-M   'P 1'
#
loop_
_entity.id
_entity.type
_entity.pdbx_description
1 polymer ?
#
loop_
_entity_poly.entity_id
_entity_poly.type
_entity_poly.pdbx_seq_one_letter_code
_entity_poly.pdbx_strand_id
1 'polypeptide(L)'
;SSTSRGLGDVYKRQEPYRVYLRPLRDKIRQTHRLIEQYLVQRNSLDENKLIASREEILKPLRVVRESLEQNQCENIASGELLDLMRRAKCFGINLARLDIRQESSRHSQLLTEIIKRKYKKNYLSWNEKEKIKFLSKKLKGKNFINNFNFKNKENKEVWSTFKILAKQPEECLGAYVISM
;
A
#
# COMPACT_ATOMS: atom_id res chain seq x y z
N SER A 1 -30.50 25.90 29.15
CA SER A 1 -29.59 24.97 28.44
C SER A 1 -29.43 25.25 26.92
N SER A 2 -29.83 26.44 26.43
CA SER A 2 -29.73 26.82 25.00
C SER A 2 -28.43 27.58 24.64
N THR A 3 -27.69 28.10 25.60
CA THR A 3 -26.50 28.95 25.41
C THR A 3 -25.23 28.15 25.02
N SER A 4 -25.12 26.87 25.38
CA SER A 4 -23.96 26.06 25.08
C SER A 4 -23.88 25.58 23.62
N ARG A 5 -25.00 25.44 22.92
CA ARG A 5 -25.04 25.06 21.50
C ARG A 5 -24.61 26.19 20.57
N GLY A 6 -24.98 27.43 20.90
CA GLY A 6 -24.62 28.60 20.08
C GLY A 6 -23.12 28.94 20.07
N LEU A 7 -22.43 28.80 21.19
CA LEU A 7 -20.98 29.02 21.29
C LEU A 7 -20.19 27.99 20.47
N GLY A 8 -20.57 26.69 20.49
CA GLY A 8 -19.93 25.66 19.69
C GLY A 8 -20.04 25.89 18.18
N ASP A 9 -21.13 26.48 17.69
CA ASP A 9 -21.32 26.80 16.27
C ASP A 9 -20.56 28.06 15.84
N VAL A 10 -20.42 29.06 16.74
CA VAL A 10 -19.59 30.25 16.51
C VAL A 10 -18.10 29.84 16.38
N TYR A 11 -17.60 29.02 17.28
CA TYR A 11 -16.22 28.51 17.21
C TYR A 11 -15.96 27.68 15.95
N LYS A 12 -16.92 26.88 15.49
CA LYS A 12 -16.80 26.12 14.22
C LYS A 12 -16.68 27.02 12.99
N ARG A 13 -17.34 28.20 13.00
CA ARG A 13 -17.23 29.18 11.91
C ARG A 13 -15.90 29.94 11.92
N GLN A 14 -15.24 30.07 13.08
CA GLN A 14 -13.98 30.78 13.24
C GLN A 14 -12.75 29.94 12.83
N GLU A 15 -12.86 28.60 12.78
CA GLU A 15 -11.75 27.70 12.44
C GLU A 15 -12.15 26.70 11.32
N PRO A 16 -12.51 27.15 10.12
CA PRO A 16 -13.08 26.28 9.08
C PRO A 16 -12.10 25.17 8.65
N TYR A 17 -10.84 25.45 8.51
CA TYR A 17 -9.84 24.46 8.12
C TYR A 17 -9.61 23.41 9.21
N ARG A 18 -9.63 23.80 10.47
CA ARG A 18 -9.54 22.86 11.59
C ARG A 18 -10.75 21.90 11.65
N VAL A 19 -11.93 22.42 11.39
CA VAL A 19 -13.16 21.61 11.32
C VAL A 19 -13.09 20.67 10.12
N TYR A 20 -12.68 21.16 8.96
CA TYR A 20 -12.54 20.35 7.74
C TYR A 20 -11.50 19.24 7.89
N LEU A 21 -10.35 19.50 8.52
CA LEU A 21 -9.28 18.51 8.71
C LEU A 21 -9.49 17.56 9.90
N ARG A 22 -10.52 17.78 10.73
CA ARG A 22 -10.79 16.94 11.90
C ARG A 22 -10.94 15.46 11.57
N PRO A 23 -11.71 15.04 10.53
CA PRO A 23 -11.84 13.63 10.15
C PRO A 23 -10.49 12.98 9.80
N LEU A 24 -9.64 13.71 9.06
CA LEU A 24 -8.29 13.22 8.72
C LEU A 24 -7.44 13.05 9.99
N ARG A 25 -7.42 14.05 10.86
CA ARG A 25 -6.70 13.99 12.14
C ARG A 25 -7.15 12.79 12.99
N ASP A 26 -8.45 12.58 13.09
CA ASP A 26 -9.02 11.52 13.91
C ASP A 26 -8.71 10.15 13.31
N LYS A 27 -8.73 10.01 11.97
CA LYS A 27 -8.31 8.79 11.27
C LYS A 27 -6.81 8.50 11.46
N ILE A 28 -5.94 9.51 11.41
CA ILE A 28 -4.50 9.36 11.70
C ILE A 28 -4.29 8.84 13.12
N ARG A 29 -4.96 9.45 14.11
CA ARG A 29 -4.87 9.03 15.51
C ARG A 29 -5.39 7.60 15.72
N GLN A 30 -6.47 7.24 15.07
CA GLN A 30 -7.01 5.88 15.11
C GLN A 30 -6.02 4.88 14.50
N THR A 31 -5.45 5.19 13.34
CA THR A 31 -4.43 4.37 12.68
C THR A 31 -3.24 4.14 13.61
N HIS A 32 -2.72 5.21 14.23
CA HIS A 32 -1.61 5.12 15.16
C HIS A 32 -1.91 4.17 16.34
N ARG A 33 -3.06 4.36 17.01
CA ARG A 33 -3.49 3.51 18.13
C ARG A 33 -3.63 2.04 17.73
N LEU A 34 -4.23 1.75 16.57
CA LEU A 34 -4.43 0.38 16.11
C LEU A 34 -3.09 -0.30 15.81
N ILE A 35 -2.14 0.42 15.22
CA ILE A 35 -0.79 -0.09 14.97
C ILE A 35 -0.05 -0.34 16.29
N GLU A 36 -0.10 0.58 17.24
CA GLU A 36 0.52 0.36 18.57
C GLU A 36 -0.07 -0.86 19.28
N GLN A 37 -1.39 -1.00 19.30
CA GLN A 37 -2.06 -2.16 19.88
C GLN A 37 -1.64 -3.47 19.18
N TYR A 38 -1.56 -3.47 17.85
CA TYR A 38 -1.10 -4.62 17.09
C TYR A 38 0.34 -5.01 17.41
N LEU A 39 1.24 -4.04 17.54
CA LEU A 39 2.65 -4.28 17.87
C LEU A 39 2.83 -4.89 19.27
N VAL A 40 2.01 -4.47 20.23
CA VAL A 40 2.08 -4.96 21.63
C VAL A 40 1.37 -6.29 21.78
N GLN A 41 0.14 -6.41 21.29
CA GLN A 41 -0.74 -7.55 21.58
C GLN A 41 -0.75 -8.60 20.45
N ARG A 42 -0.22 -8.27 19.27
CA ARG A 42 -0.25 -9.10 18.03
C ARG A 42 -1.64 -9.64 17.68
N ASN A 43 -2.68 -8.91 18.05
CA ASN A 43 -4.06 -9.20 17.70
C ASN A 43 -4.31 -8.96 16.21
N SER A 44 -5.47 -9.39 15.69
CA SER A 44 -5.85 -9.10 14.31
C SER A 44 -5.98 -7.59 14.09
N LEU A 45 -5.33 -7.07 13.03
CA LEU A 45 -5.43 -5.68 12.61
C LEU A 45 -6.57 -5.53 11.61
N ASP A 46 -7.53 -4.63 11.90
CA ASP A 46 -8.59 -4.27 10.95
C ASP A 46 -8.04 -3.23 9.95
N GLU A 47 -7.54 -3.73 8.82
CA GLU A 47 -6.93 -2.91 7.77
C GLU A 47 -7.87 -1.83 7.22
N ASN A 48 -9.20 -2.04 7.26
CA ASN A 48 -10.18 -1.07 6.76
C ASN A 48 -10.25 0.22 7.60
N LYS A 49 -9.79 0.16 8.84
CA LYS A 49 -9.75 1.32 9.75
C LYS A 49 -8.46 2.14 9.64
N LEU A 50 -7.49 1.65 8.90
CA LEU A 50 -6.23 2.33 8.70
C LEU A 50 -6.30 3.34 7.55
N ILE A 51 -5.36 4.27 7.53
CA ILE A 51 -5.08 5.05 6.34
C ILE A 51 -4.41 4.10 5.34
N ALA A 52 -5.05 3.92 4.18
CA ALA A 52 -4.60 2.95 3.17
C ALA A 52 -3.68 3.56 2.10
N SER A 53 -3.73 4.87 1.89
CA SER A 53 -2.97 5.54 0.84
C SER A 53 -2.55 6.96 1.21
N ARG A 54 -1.48 7.45 0.56
CA ARG A 54 -1.07 8.85 0.69
C ARG A 54 -2.12 9.83 0.18
N GLU A 55 -2.96 9.44 -0.76
CA GLU A 55 -4.01 10.29 -1.31
C GLU A 55 -5.08 10.63 -0.27
N GLU A 56 -5.33 9.75 0.69
CA GLU A 56 -6.22 10.05 1.81
C GLU A 56 -5.71 11.22 2.66
N ILE A 57 -4.39 11.39 2.72
CA ILE A 57 -3.75 12.52 3.42
C ILE A 57 -3.69 13.75 2.51
N LEU A 58 -3.25 13.58 1.26
CA LEU A 58 -2.99 14.69 0.36
C LEU A 58 -4.26 15.39 -0.13
N LYS A 59 -5.34 14.62 -0.39
CA LYS A 59 -6.57 15.19 -0.93
C LYS A 59 -7.17 16.30 -0.05
N PRO A 60 -7.39 16.09 1.26
CA PRO A 60 -7.88 17.17 2.13
C PRO A 60 -6.92 18.35 2.24
N LEU A 61 -5.60 18.11 2.23
CA LEU A 61 -4.60 19.18 2.32
C LEU A 61 -4.58 20.04 1.05
N ARG A 62 -4.78 19.45 -0.14
CA ARG A 62 -4.91 20.21 -1.39
C ARG A 62 -6.11 21.15 -1.35
N VAL A 63 -7.26 20.69 -0.88
CA VAL A 63 -8.46 21.54 -0.76
C VAL A 63 -8.21 22.74 0.16
N VAL A 64 -7.54 22.51 1.30
CA VAL A 64 -7.16 23.61 2.21
C VAL A 64 -6.20 24.59 1.54
N ARG A 65 -5.19 24.08 0.82
CA ARG A 65 -4.22 24.90 0.10
C ARG A 65 -4.90 25.76 -0.98
N GLU A 66 -5.72 25.14 -1.82
CA GLU A 66 -6.46 25.85 -2.87
C GLU A 66 -7.38 26.94 -2.29
N SER A 67 -8.04 26.64 -1.18
CA SER A 67 -8.87 27.64 -0.48
C SER A 67 -8.04 28.80 0.07
N LEU A 68 -6.86 28.54 0.63
CA LEU A 68 -5.96 29.59 1.13
C LEU A 68 -5.45 30.49 -0.01
N GLU A 69 -5.08 29.90 -1.14
CA GLU A 69 -4.64 30.62 -2.34
C GLU A 69 -5.76 31.51 -2.91
N GLN A 70 -7.00 31.00 -2.96
CA GLN A 70 -8.17 31.76 -3.40
C GLN A 70 -8.52 32.94 -2.46
N ASN A 71 -8.16 32.84 -1.19
CA ASN A 71 -8.39 33.88 -0.20
C ASN A 71 -7.14 34.76 0.08
N GLN A 72 -6.21 34.83 -0.87
CA GLN A 72 -5.00 35.69 -0.80
C GLN A 72 -4.11 35.38 0.42
N CYS A 73 -4.10 34.13 0.85
CA CYS A 73 -3.27 33.63 1.96
C CYS A 73 -2.10 32.77 1.47
N GLU A 74 -1.44 33.17 0.36
CA GLU A 74 -0.34 32.40 -0.26
C GLU A 74 0.81 32.12 0.69
N ASN A 75 1.12 33.05 1.59
CA ASN A 75 2.19 32.85 2.59
C ASN A 75 1.92 31.65 3.50
N ILE A 76 0.66 31.42 3.87
CA ILE A 76 0.24 30.26 4.67
C ILE A 76 0.21 29.02 3.81
N ALA A 77 -0.31 29.13 2.60
CA ALA A 77 -0.40 28.02 1.64
C ALA A 77 0.98 27.49 1.21
N SER A 78 1.99 28.36 1.13
CA SER A 78 3.37 28.02 0.72
C SER A 78 4.32 27.71 1.88
N GLY A 79 3.89 27.87 3.13
CA GLY A 79 4.66 27.58 4.33
C GLY A 79 4.56 26.11 4.79
N GLU A 80 4.27 25.92 6.08
CA GLU A 80 4.20 24.60 6.74
C GLU A 80 3.24 23.62 6.05
N LEU A 81 2.13 24.13 5.49
CA LEU A 81 1.18 23.30 4.77
C LEU A 81 1.82 22.66 3.54
N LEU A 82 2.56 23.44 2.75
CA LEU A 82 3.27 22.93 1.57
C LEU A 82 4.36 21.93 1.97
N ASP A 83 5.08 22.18 3.04
CA ASP A 83 6.11 21.27 3.54
C ASP A 83 5.51 19.94 4.03
N LEU A 84 4.38 19.99 4.73
CA LEU A 84 3.63 18.80 5.11
C LEU A 84 3.18 18.01 3.87
N MET A 85 2.65 18.69 2.85
CA MET A 85 2.24 18.07 1.61
C MET A 85 3.41 17.43 0.86
N ARG A 86 4.57 18.10 0.82
CA ARG A 86 5.80 17.55 0.23
C ARG A 86 6.25 16.29 0.96
N ARG A 87 6.28 16.30 2.29
CA ARG A 87 6.61 15.12 3.11
C ARG A 87 5.63 13.97 2.85
N ALA A 88 4.32 14.25 2.86
CA ALA A 88 3.31 13.25 2.54
C ALA A 88 3.42 12.72 1.11
N LYS A 89 3.82 13.54 0.14
CA LYS A 89 4.06 13.13 -1.24
C LYS A 89 5.30 12.26 -1.39
N CYS A 90 6.39 12.58 -0.68
CA CYS A 90 7.65 11.84 -0.76
C CYS A 90 7.59 10.49 -0.03
N PHE A 91 7.10 10.51 1.20
CA PHE A 91 7.13 9.34 2.09
C PHE A 91 5.81 8.56 2.11
N GLY A 92 4.69 9.23 1.80
CA GLY A 92 3.36 8.62 1.91
C GLY A 92 3.05 8.20 3.34
N ILE A 93 2.54 6.98 3.47
CA ILE A 93 2.33 6.28 4.74
C ILE A 93 3.47 5.30 5.05
N ASN A 94 4.44 5.18 4.15
CA ASN A 94 5.59 4.29 4.28
C ASN A 94 6.86 5.10 4.36
N LEU A 95 7.71 4.78 5.31
CA LEU A 95 8.99 5.47 5.49
C LEU A 95 9.92 5.28 4.29
N ALA A 96 9.92 4.08 3.69
CA ALA A 96 10.73 3.73 2.52
C ALA A 96 10.04 2.63 1.71
N ARG A 97 10.30 2.61 0.39
CA ARG A 97 9.92 1.49 -0.46
C ARG A 97 10.88 0.34 -0.25
N LEU A 98 10.33 -0.86 -0.21
CA LEU A 98 11.12 -2.07 0.02
C LEU A 98 11.45 -2.75 -1.30
N ASP A 99 12.75 -2.86 -1.60
CA ASP A 99 13.22 -3.68 -2.72
C ASP A 99 13.20 -5.16 -2.32
N ILE A 100 12.69 -5.98 -3.21
CA ILE A 100 12.64 -7.43 -3.03
C ILE A 100 13.74 -8.04 -3.89
N ARG A 101 14.56 -8.90 -3.31
CA ARG A 101 15.60 -9.62 -4.04
C ARG A 101 15.37 -11.12 -3.96
N GLN A 102 15.45 -11.78 -5.10
CA GLN A 102 15.29 -13.24 -5.19
C GLN A 102 16.16 -13.81 -6.31
N GLU A 103 16.64 -15.00 -6.09
CA GLU A 103 17.46 -15.74 -7.07
C GLU A 103 16.58 -16.33 -8.17
N SER A 104 17.07 -16.27 -9.43
CA SER A 104 16.35 -16.76 -10.61
C SER A 104 16.09 -18.28 -10.57
N SER A 105 17.02 -19.03 -10.00
CA SER A 105 16.89 -20.48 -9.82
C SER A 105 15.67 -20.86 -8.98
N ARG A 106 15.38 -20.11 -7.92
CA ARG A 106 14.21 -20.33 -7.04
C ARG A 106 12.88 -20.13 -7.78
N HIS A 107 12.83 -19.14 -8.69
CA HIS A 107 11.66 -18.94 -9.56
C HIS A 107 11.47 -20.12 -10.52
N SER A 108 12.58 -20.58 -11.12
CA SER A 108 12.56 -21.70 -12.06
C SER A 108 12.12 -23.00 -11.38
N GLN A 109 12.56 -23.25 -10.15
CA GLN A 109 12.14 -24.42 -9.36
C GLN A 109 10.66 -24.34 -9.00
N LEU A 110 10.17 -23.18 -8.55
CA LEU A 110 8.76 -22.97 -8.24
C LEU A 110 7.88 -23.24 -9.47
N LEU A 111 8.23 -22.64 -10.62
CA LEU A 111 7.50 -22.85 -11.88
C LEU A 111 7.56 -24.30 -12.35
N THR A 112 8.70 -24.98 -12.17
CA THR A 112 8.86 -26.38 -12.51
C THR A 112 7.88 -27.26 -11.73
N GLU A 113 7.76 -27.06 -10.42
CA GLU A 113 6.81 -27.82 -9.61
C GLU A 113 5.36 -27.56 -10.05
N ILE A 114 4.99 -26.29 -10.27
CA ILE A 114 3.65 -25.92 -10.70
C ILE A 114 3.31 -26.54 -12.05
N ILE A 115 4.20 -26.41 -13.04
CA ILE A 115 3.98 -26.86 -14.41
C ILE A 115 3.96 -28.39 -14.48
N LYS A 116 4.86 -29.06 -13.76
CA LYS A 116 4.88 -30.51 -13.65
C LYS A 116 3.57 -31.06 -13.09
N ARG A 117 3.08 -30.45 -12.00
CA ARG A 117 1.85 -30.96 -11.34
C ARG A 117 0.59 -30.65 -12.13
N LYS A 118 0.48 -29.43 -12.71
CA LYS A 118 -0.73 -28.99 -13.41
C LYS A 118 -0.81 -29.41 -14.88
N TYR A 119 0.34 -29.45 -15.57
CA TYR A 119 0.38 -29.68 -17.02
C TYR A 119 1.14 -30.93 -17.40
N LYS A 120 1.73 -31.65 -16.45
CA LYS A 120 2.54 -32.86 -16.69
C LYS A 120 3.72 -32.61 -17.64
N LYS A 121 4.27 -31.40 -17.66
CA LYS A 121 5.36 -30.96 -18.52
C LYS A 121 6.61 -30.65 -17.70
N ASN A 122 7.79 -30.77 -18.31
CA ASN A 122 9.06 -30.41 -17.69
C ASN A 122 9.47 -28.99 -18.12
N TYR A 123 9.32 -28.01 -17.24
CA TYR A 123 9.66 -26.61 -17.52
C TYR A 123 11.15 -26.38 -17.76
N LEU A 124 12.03 -27.15 -17.10
CA LEU A 124 13.48 -26.98 -17.22
C LEU A 124 14.01 -27.42 -18.59
N SER A 125 13.33 -28.34 -19.28
CA SER A 125 13.73 -28.79 -20.61
C SER A 125 13.34 -27.84 -21.74
N TRP A 126 12.55 -26.79 -21.43
CA TRP A 126 12.11 -25.82 -22.43
C TRP A 126 13.20 -24.79 -22.73
N ASN A 127 13.29 -24.44 -24.01
CA ASN A 127 14.08 -23.29 -24.42
C ASN A 127 13.41 -21.97 -24.00
N GLU A 128 14.13 -20.86 -24.11
CA GLU A 128 13.65 -19.56 -23.68
C GLU A 128 12.38 -19.11 -24.42
N LYS A 129 12.30 -19.33 -25.72
CA LYS A 129 11.12 -18.99 -26.55
C LYS A 129 9.87 -19.72 -26.10
N GLU A 130 10.00 -20.99 -25.75
CA GLU A 130 8.90 -21.80 -25.22
C GLU A 130 8.43 -21.32 -23.85
N LYS A 131 9.38 -20.98 -22.97
CA LYS A 131 9.08 -20.41 -21.66
C LYS A 131 8.33 -19.09 -21.78
N ILE A 132 8.83 -18.16 -22.60
CA ILE A 132 8.18 -16.87 -22.85
C ILE A 132 6.78 -17.07 -23.43
N LYS A 133 6.62 -17.88 -24.47
CA LYS A 133 5.32 -18.17 -25.11
C LYS A 133 4.31 -18.74 -24.11
N PHE A 134 4.74 -19.69 -23.30
CA PHE A 134 3.87 -20.30 -22.28
C PHE A 134 3.46 -19.31 -21.20
N LEU A 135 4.42 -18.59 -20.62
CA LEU A 135 4.17 -17.63 -19.54
C LEU A 135 3.31 -16.45 -20.01
N SER A 136 3.61 -15.89 -21.18
CA SER A 136 2.80 -14.79 -21.77
C SER A 136 1.35 -15.21 -22.03
N LYS A 137 1.12 -16.46 -22.48
CA LYS A 137 -0.24 -16.99 -22.63
C LYS A 137 -0.96 -17.12 -21.29
N LYS A 138 -0.23 -17.48 -20.22
CA LYS A 138 -0.82 -17.65 -18.89
C LYS A 138 -1.09 -16.33 -18.17
N LEU A 139 -0.28 -15.31 -18.39
CA LEU A 139 -0.52 -13.96 -17.86
C LEU A 139 -1.81 -13.33 -18.39
N LYS A 140 -2.21 -13.65 -19.63
CA LYS A 140 -3.47 -13.19 -20.23
C LYS A 140 -4.71 -13.92 -19.69
N GLY A 141 -4.53 -15.07 -19.05
CA GLY A 141 -5.62 -15.89 -18.51
C GLY A 141 -5.90 -15.58 -17.05
N LYS A 142 -7.18 -15.51 -16.68
CA LYS A 142 -7.57 -15.47 -15.26
C LYS A 142 -7.29 -16.83 -14.63
N ASN A 143 -6.77 -16.86 -13.39
CA ASN A 143 -6.61 -18.07 -12.58
C ASN A 143 -5.52 -19.07 -13.02
N PHE A 144 -4.32 -18.57 -13.34
CA PHE A 144 -3.20 -19.47 -13.60
C PHE A 144 -2.85 -20.35 -12.38
N ILE A 145 -2.87 -19.77 -11.18
CA ILE A 145 -2.49 -20.47 -9.95
C ILE A 145 -3.47 -20.12 -8.83
N ASN A 146 -4.37 -21.04 -8.49
CA ASN A 146 -5.23 -20.94 -7.31
C ASN A 146 -4.85 -22.06 -6.33
N ASN A 147 -4.66 -21.70 -5.06
CA ASN A 147 -4.50 -22.62 -3.93
C ASN A 147 -3.53 -23.79 -4.17
N PHE A 148 -2.29 -23.48 -4.50
CA PHE A 148 -1.27 -24.50 -4.70
C PHE A 148 -0.58 -24.84 -3.37
N ASN A 149 -0.57 -26.11 -2.99
CA ASN A 149 0.15 -26.58 -1.80
C ASN A 149 1.48 -27.19 -2.24
N PHE A 150 2.57 -26.50 -1.90
CA PHE A 150 3.93 -26.91 -2.24
C PHE A 150 4.45 -27.93 -1.22
N LYS A 151 5.10 -28.99 -1.72
CA LYS A 151 5.79 -30.00 -0.88
C LYS A 151 7.18 -29.50 -0.47
N ASN A 152 7.87 -28.80 -1.37
CA ASN A 152 9.18 -28.24 -1.10
C ASN A 152 9.04 -26.98 -0.24
N LYS A 153 9.82 -26.90 0.85
CA LYS A 153 9.84 -25.77 1.79
C LYS A 153 10.25 -24.46 1.11
N GLU A 154 11.27 -24.50 0.23
CA GLU A 154 11.75 -23.33 -0.50
C GLU A 154 10.70 -22.80 -1.47
N ASN A 155 10.03 -23.67 -2.23
CA ASN A 155 8.95 -23.27 -3.13
C ASN A 155 7.75 -22.70 -2.35
N LYS A 156 7.45 -23.24 -1.17
CA LYS A 156 6.42 -22.71 -0.29
C LYS A 156 6.78 -21.30 0.21
N GLU A 157 8.04 -21.05 0.56
CA GLU A 157 8.55 -19.75 0.97
C GLU A 157 8.42 -18.72 -0.15
N VAL A 158 8.95 -19.01 -1.34
CA VAL A 158 8.85 -18.12 -2.52
C VAL A 158 7.39 -17.81 -2.86
N TRP A 159 6.53 -18.81 -2.84
CA TRP A 159 5.10 -18.64 -3.09
C TRP A 159 4.42 -17.76 -2.03
N SER A 160 4.78 -17.95 -0.75
CA SER A 160 4.26 -17.14 0.35
C SER A 160 4.71 -15.69 0.22
N THR A 161 5.95 -15.44 -0.20
CA THR A 161 6.46 -14.11 -0.51
C THR A 161 5.62 -13.43 -1.57
N PHE A 162 5.35 -14.09 -2.70
CA PHE A 162 4.48 -13.53 -3.75
C PHE A 162 3.06 -13.24 -3.25
N LYS A 163 2.49 -14.09 -2.41
CA LYS A 163 1.17 -13.85 -1.82
C LYS A 163 1.14 -12.63 -0.92
N ILE A 164 2.20 -12.41 -0.16
CA ILE A 164 2.34 -11.23 0.70
C ILE A 164 2.48 -9.99 -0.16
N LEU A 165 3.39 -10.01 -1.16
CA LEU A 165 3.64 -8.88 -2.05
C LEU A 165 2.39 -8.47 -2.83
N ALA A 166 1.60 -9.43 -3.30
CA ALA A 166 0.36 -9.17 -4.03
C ALA A 166 -0.74 -8.48 -3.19
N LYS A 167 -0.61 -8.49 -1.86
CA LYS A 167 -1.52 -7.82 -0.93
C LYS A 167 -1.03 -6.44 -0.49
N GLN A 168 0.26 -6.15 -0.72
CA GLN A 168 0.82 -4.86 -0.32
C GLN A 168 0.38 -3.75 -1.26
N PRO A 169 0.14 -2.54 -0.76
CA PRO A 169 -0.02 -1.36 -1.60
C PRO A 169 1.20 -1.17 -2.50
N GLU A 170 0.99 -0.78 -3.75
CA GLU A 170 2.07 -0.53 -4.71
C GLU A 170 3.09 0.49 -4.18
N GLU A 171 2.64 1.44 -3.38
CA GLU A 171 3.49 2.46 -2.76
C GLU A 171 4.53 1.90 -1.77
N CYS A 172 4.31 0.70 -1.22
CA CYS A 172 5.24 0.04 -0.30
C CYS A 172 6.38 -0.67 -1.03
N LEU A 173 6.20 -0.97 -2.30
CA LEU A 173 7.11 -1.81 -3.08
C LEU A 173 8.00 -0.96 -3.97
N GLY A 174 9.30 -1.25 -3.92
CA GLY A 174 10.32 -0.75 -4.83
C GLY A 174 10.54 -1.70 -6.01
N ALA A 175 11.78 -1.96 -6.33
CA ALA A 175 12.13 -2.89 -7.40
C ALA A 175 12.05 -4.35 -6.94
N TYR A 176 11.60 -5.22 -7.83
CA TYR A 176 11.79 -6.67 -7.68
C TYR A 176 13.03 -7.08 -8.48
N VAL A 177 14.13 -7.35 -7.78
CA VAL A 177 15.42 -7.65 -8.37
C VAL A 177 15.62 -9.16 -8.43
N ILE A 178 15.82 -9.69 -9.63
CA ILE A 178 16.13 -11.11 -9.86
C ILE A 178 17.63 -11.22 -10.09
N SER A 179 18.33 -11.84 -9.14
CA SER A 179 19.77 -12.15 -9.29
C SER A 179 19.96 -13.47 -10.05
N MET A 180 21.02 -13.56 -10.80
CA MET A 180 21.44 -14.78 -11.52
C MET A 180 22.54 -15.48 -10.72
#